data_907eb6c322ce944eb7cb74d5bf941e11
#
_entry.id   907eb6c322ce944eb7cb74d5bf941e11
#
_cell.length_a   1.000
_cell.length_b   1.000
_cell.length_c   1.000
_cell.angle_alpha   90.00
_cell.angle_beta   90.00
_cell.angle_gamma   90.00
#
_symmetry.space_group_name_H-M   'P 1'
#
loop_
_entity.id
_entity.type
_entity.pdbx_description
1 polymer ?
#
loop_
_entity_poly.entity_id
_entity_poly.type
_entity_poly.pdbx_seq_one_letter_code
_entity_poly.pdbx_strand_id
1 'polypeptide(L)'
;MKSLGLMGRVAMSFCVSTVLPIFLFFLSTHGITSMGQNIFILALAGIFLVAWIYNGIVKPIDSLKNAARRIESGDLNFTLEAESHDEFAELTQAFEKMRMKLKQNQEEKARDEEENRELVSNIAHDLKTPITAIRGYAEG
;
A
#
# COMPACT_ATOMS: atom_id res chain seq x y z
N MET A 1 4.28 -9.53 23.02
CA MET A 1 2.92 -10.09 22.78
C MET A 1 2.80 -10.30 21.29
N LYS A 2 2.64 -11.53 20.81
CA LYS A 2 2.40 -11.80 19.37
C LYS A 2 1.12 -11.07 18.97
N SER A 3 1.21 -10.16 18.00
CA SER A 3 0.02 -9.55 17.40
C SER A 3 -0.85 -10.68 16.88
N LEU A 4 -2.11 -10.70 17.29
CA LEU A 4 -3.07 -11.62 16.67
C LEU A 4 -3.10 -11.31 15.17
N GLY A 5 -2.83 -12.30 14.33
CA GLY A 5 -2.98 -12.17 12.89
C GLY A 5 -4.40 -11.80 12.49
N LEU A 6 -4.62 -11.46 11.23
CA LEU A 6 -5.93 -11.05 10.71
C LEU A 6 -7.04 -12.03 11.12
N MET A 7 -6.80 -13.35 11.01
CA MET A 7 -7.74 -14.38 11.43
C MET A 7 -8.09 -14.30 12.93
N GLY A 8 -7.10 -14.04 13.78
CA GLY A 8 -7.34 -13.88 15.22
C GLY A 8 -8.16 -12.64 15.55
N ARG A 9 -7.96 -11.54 14.82
CA ARG A 9 -8.76 -10.31 14.96
C ARG A 9 -10.20 -10.51 14.54
N VAL A 10 -10.44 -11.18 13.41
CA VAL A 10 -11.78 -11.49 12.93
C VAL A 10 -12.49 -12.46 13.90
N ALA A 11 -11.81 -13.49 14.36
CA ALA A 11 -12.37 -14.43 15.34
C ALA A 11 -12.72 -13.74 16.67
N MET A 12 -11.85 -12.85 17.16
CA MET A 12 -12.10 -12.11 18.39
C MET A 12 -13.26 -11.12 18.25
N SER A 13 -13.37 -10.43 17.12
CA SER A 13 -14.52 -9.53 16.87
C SER A 13 -15.84 -10.31 16.78
N PHE A 14 -15.81 -11.49 16.17
CA PHE A 14 -16.97 -12.37 16.08
C PHE A 14 -17.38 -12.91 17.47
N CYS A 15 -16.41 -13.37 18.27
CA CYS A 15 -16.68 -13.80 19.65
C CYS A 15 -17.27 -12.68 20.51
N VAL A 16 -16.71 -11.49 20.46
CA VAL A 16 -17.24 -10.33 21.22
C VAL A 16 -18.65 -9.98 20.75
N SER A 17 -18.90 -9.98 19.45
CA SER A 17 -20.20 -9.65 18.87
C SER A 17 -21.32 -10.65 19.22
N THR A 18 -20.96 -11.92 19.43
CA THR A 18 -21.94 -12.99 19.71
C THR A 18 -22.05 -13.32 21.19
N VAL A 19 -20.93 -13.47 21.89
CA VAL A 19 -20.91 -13.92 23.29
C VAL A 19 -21.36 -12.82 24.23
N LEU A 20 -20.96 -11.56 23.99
CA LEU A 20 -21.31 -10.45 24.86
C LEU A 20 -22.83 -10.21 24.98
N PRO A 21 -23.61 -10.15 23.89
CA PRO A 21 -25.08 -10.00 24.01
C PRO A 21 -25.76 -11.17 24.74
N ILE A 22 -25.31 -12.38 24.48
CA ILE A 22 -25.84 -13.58 25.14
C ILE A 22 -25.58 -13.54 26.64
N PHE A 23 -24.36 -13.17 27.03
CA PHE A 23 -23.98 -13.05 28.42
C PHE A 23 -24.75 -11.92 29.15
N LEU A 24 -24.93 -10.77 28.50
CA LEU A 24 -25.71 -9.66 29.05
C LEU A 24 -27.19 -10.01 29.18
N PHE A 25 -27.75 -10.74 28.24
CA PHE A 25 -29.11 -11.26 28.31
C PHE A 25 -29.29 -12.20 29.52
N PHE A 26 -28.34 -13.10 29.72
CA PHE A 26 -28.32 -14.01 30.89
C PHE A 26 -28.30 -13.22 32.21
N LEU A 27 -27.43 -12.21 32.35
CA LEU A 27 -27.36 -11.35 33.52
C LEU A 27 -28.68 -10.57 33.79
N SER A 28 -29.32 -10.15 32.73
CA SER A 28 -30.62 -9.46 32.82
C SER A 28 -31.74 -10.36 33.32
N THR A 29 -31.77 -11.61 32.89
CA THR A 29 -32.78 -12.60 33.33
C THR A 29 -32.62 -12.95 34.83
N HIS A 30 -31.40 -12.85 35.36
CA HIS A 30 -31.13 -13.03 36.78
C HIS A 30 -31.28 -11.75 37.63
N GLY A 31 -31.76 -10.65 37.05
CA GLY A 31 -31.99 -9.41 37.76
C GLY A 31 -30.71 -8.66 38.19
N ILE A 32 -29.54 -9.04 37.67
CA ILE A 32 -28.26 -8.46 38.06
C ILE A 32 -28.02 -7.13 37.36
N THR A 33 -28.57 -6.95 36.14
CA THR A 33 -28.45 -5.72 35.36
C THR A 33 -29.80 -5.21 34.87
N SER A 34 -29.96 -3.89 34.77
CA SER A 34 -31.13 -3.30 34.15
C SER A 34 -31.04 -3.30 32.62
N MET A 35 -32.18 -3.32 31.92
CA MET A 35 -32.23 -3.24 30.46
C MET A 35 -31.49 -2.00 29.91
N GLY A 36 -31.58 -0.86 30.59
CA GLY A 36 -30.87 0.36 30.17
C GLY A 36 -29.35 0.24 30.23
N GLN A 37 -28.84 -0.40 31.29
CA GLN A 37 -27.40 -0.67 31.41
C GLN A 37 -26.89 -1.59 30.28
N ASN A 38 -27.65 -2.63 29.93
CA ASN A 38 -27.27 -3.56 28.88
C ASN A 38 -27.22 -2.88 27.51
N ILE A 39 -28.18 -2.03 27.17
CA ILE A 39 -28.20 -1.25 25.92
C ILE A 39 -27.00 -0.32 25.87
N PHE A 40 -26.63 0.33 26.96
CA PHE A 40 -25.49 1.22 27.03
C PHE A 40 -24.16 0.48 26.82
N ILE A 41 -23.98 -0.68 27.44
CA ILE A 41 -22.77 -1.53 27.29
C ILE A 41 -22.67 -2.03 25.85
N LEU A 42 -23.77 -2.48 25.26
CA LEU A 42 -23.78 -2.95 23.87
C LEU A 42 -23.46 -1.83 22.88
N ALA A 43 -23.95 -0.61 23.12
CA ALA A 43 -23.63 0.54 22.29
C ALA A 43 -22.12 0.87 22.33
N LEU A 44 -21.54 0.91 23.54
CA LEU A 44 -20.10 1.15 23.71
C LEU A 44 -19.26 0.03 23.06
N ALA A 45 -19.66 -1.23 23.26
CA ALA A 45 -18.97 -2.37 22.64
C ALA A 45 -19.04 -2.31 21.11
N GLY A 46 -20.17 -1.90 20.55
CA GLY A 46 -20.35 -1.71 19.11
C GLY A 46 -19.45 -0.61 18.55
N ILE A 47 -19.38 0.55 19.22
CA ILE A 47 -18.47 1.63 18.82
C ILE A 47 -17.02 1.18 18.85
N PHE A 48 -16.62 0.50 19.93
CA PHE A 48 -15.27 -0.03 20.05
C PHE A 48 -14.94 -1.04 18.96
N LEU A 49 -15.88 -1.93 18.64
CA LEU A 49 -15.70 -2.95 17.60
C LEU A 49 -15.56 -2.32 16.20
N VAL A 50 -16.38 -1.31 15.90
CA VAL A 50 -16.25 -0.57 14.61
C VAL A 50 -14.90 0.12 14.52
N ALA A 51 -14.46 0.81 15.57
CA ALA A 51 -13.15 1.47 15.60
C ALA A 51 -12.00 0.46 15.46
N TRP A 52 -12.13 -0.70 16.09
CA TRP A 52 -11.16 -1.79 15.99
C TRP A 52 -11.03 -2.35 14.56
N ILE A 53 -12.16 -2.64 13.91
CA ILE A 53 -12.20 -3.12 12.52
C ILE A 53 -11.66 -2.05 11.58
N TYR A 54 -12.05 -0.79 11.76
CA TYR A 54 -11.59 0.30 10.93
C TYR A 54 -10.06 0.44 10.96
N ASN A 55 -9.47 0.49 12.15
CA ASN A 55 -8.03 0.64 12.30
C ASN A 55 -7.24 -0.62 11.90
N GLY A 56 -7.82 -1.80 12.12
CA GLY A 56 -7.14 -3.07 11.87
C GLY A 56 -7.27 -3.61 10.45
N ILE A 57 -8.28 -3.19 9.71
CA ILE A 57 -8.59 -3.75 8.38
C ILE A 57 -8.76 -2.65 7.34
N VAL A 58 -9.65 -1.70 7.58
CA VAL A 58 -10.04 -0.72 6.55
C VAL A 58 -8.89 0.22 6.23
N LYS A 59 -8.22 0.76 7.25
CA LYS A 59 -7.10 1.69 7.10
C LYS A 59 -5.92 1.10 6.30
N PRO A 60 -5.42 -0.12 6.61
CA PRO A 60 -4.36 -0.75 5.81
C PRO A 60 -4.75 -0.99 4.35
N ILE A 61 -5.98 -1.42 4.09
CA ILE A 61 -6.47 -1.65 2.73
C ILE A 61 -6.51 -0.32 1.95
N ASP A 62 -6.99 0.76 2.56
CA ASP A 62 -7.04 2.07 1.90
C ASP A 62 -5.65 2.63 1.62
N SER A 63 -4.70 2.40 2.51
CA SER A 63 -3.29 2.73 2.29
C SER A 63 -2.71 2.02 1.08
N LEU A 64 -2.90 0.71 0.95
CA LEU A 64 -2.45 -0.08 -0.20
C LEU A 64 -3.15 0.32 -1.50
N LYS A 65 -4.45 0.61 -1.45
CA LYS A 65 -5.21 1.13 -2.59
C LYS A 65 -4.66 2.47 -3.09
N ASN A 66 -4.35 3.37 -2.17
CA ASN A 66 -3.76 4.67 -2.51
C ASN A 66 -2.35 4.51 -3.09
N ALA A 67 -1.54 3.59 -2.56
CA ALA A 67 -0.24 3.25 -3.11
C ALA A 67 -0.34 2.68 -4.53
N ALA A 68 -1.28 1.76 -4.77
CA ALA A 68 -1.52 1.21 -6.10
C ALA A 68 -1.89 2.29 -7.12
N ARG A 69 -2.75 3.24 -6.76
CA ARG A 69 -3.12 4.38 -7.61
C ARG A 69 -1.94 5.29 -7.93
N ARG A 70 -1.06 5.54 -6.95
CA ARG A 70 0.17 6.32 -7.18
C ARG A 70 1.10 5.60 -8.15
N ILE A 71 1.30 4.30 -7.98
CA ILE A 71 2.09 3.48 -8.92
C ILE A 71 1.49 3.53 -10.32
N GLU A 72 0.17 3.38 -10.44
CA GLU A 72 -0.54 3.47 -11.72
C GLU A 72 -0.34 4.83 -12.42
N SER A 73 -0.33 5.92 -11.66
CA SER A 73 -0.05 7.27 -12.19
C SER A 73 1.43 7.54 -12.48
N GLY A 74 2.33 6.57 -12.23
CA GLY A 74 3.77 6.72 -12.43
C GLY A 74 4.50 7.44 -11.29
N ASP A 75 3.81 7.80 -10.22
CA ASP A 75 4.44 8.36 -9.03
C ASP A 75 5.02 7.23 -8.18
N LEU A 76 6.34 7.05 -8.26
CA LEU A 76 7.10 6.06 -7.50
C LEU A 76 7.90 6.69 -6.34
N ASN A 77 7.77 8.01 -6.12
CA ASN A 77 8.52 8.74 -5.10
C ASN A 77 7.77 8.81 -3.75
N PHE A 78 7.46 7.66 -3.20
CA PHE A 78 6.89 7.51 -1.85
C PHE A 78 7.43 6.23 -1.22
N THR A 79 7.19 6.06 0.07
CA THR A 79 7.57 4.86 0.81
C THR A 79 6.32 4.28 1.48
N LEU A 80 6.20 2.97 1.47
CA LEU A 80 5.16 2.24 2.19
C LEU A 80 5.74 1.70 3.49
N GLU A 81 5.25 2.22 4.61
CA GLU A 81 5.61 1.71 5.92
C GLU A 81 4.56 0.73 6.43
N ALA A 82 5.00 -0.40 6.95
CA ALA A 82 4.12 -1.38 7.58
C ALA A 82 3.81 -0.91 9.01
N GLU A 83 2.63 -0.38 9.24
CA GLU A 83 2.16 0.07 10.57
C GLU A 83 1.86 -1.10 11.53
N SER A 84 1.81 -2.34 11.06
CA SER A 84 1.47 -3.52 11.84
C SER A 84 2.49 -4.64 11.64
N HIS A 85 2.42 -5.68 12.50
CA HIS A 85 3.28 -6.87 12.44
C HIS A 85 2.45 -8.12 12.10
N ASP A 86 1.48 -7.98 11.21
CA ASP A 86 0.56 -9.01 10.78
C ASP A 86 0.65 -9.27 9.26
N GLU A 87 -0.30 -10.00 8.72
CA GLU A 87 -0.38 -10.35 7.30
C GLU A 87 -0.42 -9.11 6.39
N PHE A 88 -0.94 -7.97 6.88
CA PHE A 88 -0.88 -6.71 6.15
C PHE A 88 0.54 -6.13 6.07
N ALA A 89 1.38 -6.40 7.07
CA ALA A 89 2.79 -6.01 7.01
C ALA A 89 3.52 -6.73 5.88
N GLU A 90 3.29 -8.04 5.73
CA GLU A 90 3.89 -8.82 4.63
C GLU A 90 3.43 -8.30 3.27
N LEU A 91 2.13 -8.01 3.14
CA LEU A 91 1.57 -7.45 1.91
C LEU A 91 2.15 -6.07 1.60
N THR A 92 2.25 -5.20 2.61
CA THR A 92 2.84 -3.86 2.46
C THR A 92 4.30 -3.95 2.03
N GLN A 93 5.08 -4.88 2.61
CA GLN A 93 6.47 -5.12 2.21
C GLN A 93 6.59 -5.63 0.77
N ALA A 94 5.68 -6.51 0.34
CA ALA A 94 5.65 -7.00 -1.04
C ALA A 94 5.36 -5.86 -2.03
N PHE A 95 4.41 -4.97 -1.71
CA PHE A 95 4.12 -3.77 -2.49
C PHE A 95 5.32 -2.82 -2.55
N GLU A 96 6.01 -2.60 -1.42
CA GLU A 96 7.20 -1.73 -1.37
C GLU A 96 8.33 -2.29 -2.24
N LYS A 97 8.59 -3.60 -2.18
CA LYS A 97 9.57 -4.25 -3.07
C LYS A 97 9.21 -4.09 -4.55
N MET A 98 7.94 -4.24 -4.90
CA MET A 98 7.45 -4.04 -6.26
C MET A 98 7.66 -2.58 -6.70
N ARG A 99 7.28 -1.61 -5.87
CA ARG A 99 7.48 -0.19 -6.14
C ARG A 99 8.96 0.15 -6.36
N MET A 100 9.84 -0.34 -5.48
CA MET A 100 11.28 -0.13 -5.60
C MET A 100 11.84 -0.68 -6.91
N LYS A 101 11.39 -1.90 -7.29
CA LYS A 101 11.83 -2.52 -8.55
C LYS A 101 11.33 -1.75 -9.78
N LEU A 102 10.10 -1.25 -9.74
CA LEU A 102 9.57 -0.40 -10.82
C LEU A 102 10.35 0.92 -10.92
N LYS A 103 10.69 1.54 -9.78
CA LYS A 103 11.49 2.76 -9.75
C LYS A 103 12.88 2.52 -10.34
N GLN A 104 13.55 1.44 -9.93
CA GLN A 104 14.85 1.07 -10.48
C GLN A 104 14.79 0.85 -11.99
N ASN A 105 13.82 0.10 -12.48
CA ASN A 105 13.65 -0.15 -13.93
C ASN A 105 13.40 1.18 -14.70
N GLN A 106 12.67 2.10 -14.10
CA GLN A 106 12.43 3.42 -14.72
C GLN A 106 13.70 4.25 -14.78
N GLU A 107 14.51 4.24 -13.73
CA GLU A 107 15.80 4.93 -13.68
C GLU A 107 16.82 4.33 -14.66
N GLU A 108 16.88 3.01 -14.75
CA GLU A 108 17.72 2.29 -15.73
C GLU A 108 17.30 2.66 -17.16
N LYS A 109 16.02 2.61 -17.45
CA LYS A 109 15.48 2.97 -18.77
C LYS A 109 15.79 4.41 -19.17
N ALA A 110 15.64 5.34 -18.22
CA ALA A 110 15.98 6.74 -18.45
C ALA A 110 17.48 6.93 -18.74
N ARG A 111 18.34 6.17 -18.07
CA ARG A 111 19.79 6.17 -18.33
C ARG A 111 20.14 5.62 -19.69
N ASP A 112 19.56 4.47 -20.06
CA ASP A 112 19.77 3.86 -21.38
C ASP A 112 19.30 4.79 -22.51
N GLU A 113 18.21 5.50 -22.32
CA GLU A 113 17.71 6.47 -23.29
C GLU A 113 18.66 7.66 -23.44
N GLU A 114 19.28 8.14 -22.36
CA GLU A 114 20.26 9.23 -22.41
C GLU A 114 21.57 8.77 -23.08
N GLU A 115 22.07 7.58 -22.74
CA GLU A 115 23.24 7.00 -23.39
C GLU A 115 23.03 6.81 -24.91
N ASN A 116 21.82 6.37 -25.30
CA ASN A 116 21.46 6.25 -26.71
C ASN A 116 21.42 7.61 -27.41
N ARG A 117 20.92 8.67 -26.77
CA ARG A 117 20.92 10.03 -27.31
C ARG A 117 22.33 10.55 -27.52
N GLU A 118 23.21 10.36 -26.53
CA GLU A 118 24.60 10.76 -26.64
C GLU A 118 25.30 10.01 -27.78
N LEU A 119 25.08 8.70 -27.89
CA LEU A 119 25.63 7.88 -28.96
C LEU A 119 25.20 8.38 -30.35
N VAL A 120 23.89 8.61 -30.54
CA VAL A 120 23.34 9.13 -31.80
C VAL A 120 23.91 10.52 -32.12
N SER A 121 24.03 11.39 -31.12
CA SER A 121 24.60 12.73 -31.27
C SER A 121 26.07 12.66 -31.71
N ASN A 122 26.87 11.79 -31.09
CA ASN A 122 28.27 11.62 -31.40
C ASN A 122 28.46 11.04 -32.83
N ILE A 123 27.68 10.03 -33.22
CA ILE A 123 27.69 9.49 -34.57
C ILE A 123 27.31 10.57 -35.60
N ALA A 124 26.28 11.36 -35.35
CA ALA A 124 25.88 12.44 -36.23
C ALA A 124 26.98 13.50 -36.40
N HIS A 125 27.66 13.85 -35.31
CA HIS A 125 28.82 14.76 -35.35
C HIS A 125 29.98 14.18 -36.17
N ASP A 126 30.31 12.92 -35.93
CA ASP A 126 31.45 12.24 -36.61
C ASP A 126 31.17 12.01 -38.09
N LEU A 127 29.91 11.81 -38.49
CA LEU A 127 29.50 11.72 -39.89
C LEU A 127 29.50 13.08 -40.59
N LYS A 128 29.21 14.16 -39.89
CA LYS A 128 29.17 15.52 -40.47
C LYS A 128 30.55 15.94 -41.04
N THR A 129 31.63 15.57 -40.38
CA THR A 129 33.00 15.94 -40.78
C THR A 129 33.40 15.35 -42.14
N PRO A 130 33.30 14.02 -42.40
CA PRO A 130 33.64 13.47 -43.71
C PRO A 130 32.65 13.87 -44.82
N ILE A 131 31.33 14.04 -44.50
CA ILE A 131 30.34 14.49 -45.48
C ILE A 131 30.64 15.91 -45.95
N THR A 132 31.02 16.81 -45.06
CA THR A 132 31.41 18.20 -45.40
C THR A 132 32.69 18.20 -46.26
N ALA A 133 33.65 17.33 -45.94
CA ALA A 133 34.87 17.20 -46.78
C ALA A 133 34.54 16.70 -48.19
N ILE A 134 33.70 15.67 -48.33
CA ILE A 134 33.28 15.12 -49.65
C ILE A 134 32.53 16.22 -50.44
N ARG A 135 31.65 16.98 -49.83
CA ARG A 135 30.92 18.08 -50.50
C ARG A 135 31.90 19.16 -50.98
N GLY A 136 32.86 19.54 -50.16
CA GLY A 136 33.88 20.51 -50.57
C GLY A 136 34.76 20.04 -51.76
N TYR A 137 35.02 18.75 -51.87
CA TYR A 137 35.68 18.17 -53.03
C TYR A 137 34.82 18.08 -54.29
N ALA A 138 33.51 17.93 -54.14
CA ALA A 138 32.58 17.82 -55.26
C ALA A 138 32.15 19.19 -55.84
N GLU A 139 32.26 20.27 -55.09
CA GLU A 139 31.96 21.65 -55.52
C GLU A 139 33.19 22.45 -55.98
N GLY A 140 34.37 21.89 -55.83
CA GLY A 140 35.65 22.45 -56.29
C GLY A 140 36.03 21.83 -57.62
#